data_a73839bdd2762ec640f560075da89de8
#
_entry.id   a73839bdd2762ec640f560075da89de8
#
_cell.length_a   1.000
_cell.length_b   1.000
_cell.length_c   1.000
_cell.angle_alpha   90.00
_cell.angle_beta   90.00
_cell.angle_gamma   90.00
#
_symmetry.space_group_name_H-M   'P 1'
#
loop_
_entity.id
_entity.type
_entity.pdbx_description
1 polymer ?
#
loop_
_entity_poly.entity_id
_entity_poly.type
_entity_poly.pdbx_seq_one_letter_code
_entity_poly.pdbx_strand_id
1 'polypeptide(L)'
;MRIGIDFDNTIACYDGVFHAAALERGLIPADLGRDKNSVRDHLNGSGRKDDFTELQGYVYGARMDLVSPYPGFDVFIAATRKAGHDLFIVSHKTRHPILGPKHDMHAAARGFLADRGLMGAAPTQIPPGNVFFELTKDEKVARAYALDCQVFIDDLPEILGMAGFPDGMRKILFDPDSQFSGAAGQAAQFDRRTSWAELAADLARDAA
;
A
#
# COMPACT_ATOMS: atom_id res chain seq x y z
N MET A 1 -13.74 -14.29 -7.72
CA MET A 1 -12.68 -14.40 -6.68
C MET A 1 -12.79 -13.26 -5.68
N ARG A 2 -12.24 -13.45 -4.48
CA ARG A 2 -12.10 -12.43 -3.44
C ARG A 2 -10.63 -12.03 -3.33
N ILE A 3 -10.33 -10.77 -3.57
CA ILE A 3 -8.97 -10.28 -3.74
C ILE A 3 -8.67 -9.24 -2.66
N GLY A 4 -7.74 -9.55 -1.77
CA GLY A 4 -7.20 -8.63 -0.76
C GLY A 4 -6.02 -7.85 -1.32
N ILE A 5 -5.95 -6.57 -1.02
CA ILE A 5 -4.93 -5.66 -1.55
C ILE A 5 -4.42 -4.79 -0.39
N ASP A 6 -3.11 -4.70 -0.22
CA ASP A 6 -2.51 -3.73 0.69
C ASP A 6 -2.70 -2.29 0.19
N PHE A 7 -2.44 -1.31 1.05
CA PHE A 7 -2.63 0.10 0.72
C PHE A 7 -1.33 0.87 0.49
N ASP A 8 -0.43 0.91 1.51
CA ASP A 8 0.79 1.71 1.44
C ASP A 8 1.82 1.05 0.51
N ASN A 9 2.40 1.78 -0.44
CA ASN A 9 3.30 1.32 -1.51
C ASN A 9 2.74 0.21 -2.42
N THR A 10 1.48 -0.12 -2.29
CA THR A 10 0.75 -1.05 -3.18
C THR A 10 -0.28 -0.28 -4.01
N ILE A 11 -1.18 0.45 -3.37
CA ILE A 11 -2.13 1.36 -4.03
C ILE A 11 -1.57 2.79 -4.01
N ALA A 12 -1.16 3.28 -2.83
CA ALA A 12 -0.65 4.61 -2.62
C ALA A 12 0.86 4.65 -2.90
N CYS A 13 1.26 5.43 -3.91
CA CYS A 13 2.64 5.66 -4.28
C CYS A 13 3.19 6.88 -3.53
N TYR A 14 4.22 6.68 -2.75
CA TYR A 14 4.88 7.73 -1.95
C TYR A 14 6.16 8.29 -2.59
N ASP A 15 6.40 8.00 -3.86
CA ASP A 15 7.59 8.47 -4.57
C ASP A 15 7.67 10.00 -4.58
N GLY A 16 8.79 10.52 -4.08
CA GLY A 16 9.01 11.95 -3.94
C GLY A 16 8.22 12.65 -2.83
N VAL A 17 7.18 12.02 -2.27
CA VAL A 17 6.29 12.64 -1.25
C VAL A 17 7.05 12.91 0.05
N PHE A 18 7.82 11.94 0.53
CA PHE A 18 8.64 12.11 1.73
C PHE A 18 9.67 13.23 1.56
N HIS A 19 10.29 13.32 0.40
CA HIS A 19 11.24 14.39 0.08
C HIS A 19 10.55 15.75 0.06
N ALA A 20 9.43 15.89 -0.65
CA ALA A 20 8.67 17.14 -0.73
C ALA A 20 8.21 17.62 0.66
N ALA A 21 7.66 16.72 1.47
CA ALA A 21 7.21 17.01 2.82
C ALA A 21 8.39 17.38 3.77
N ALA A 22 9.55 16.72 3.61
CA ALA A 22 10.75 17.03 4.38
C ALA A 22 11.34 18.40 4.01
N LEU A 23 11.33 18.75 2.72
CA LEU A 23 11.73 20.09 2.26
C LEU A 23 10.80 21.18 2.80
N GLU A 24 9.50 20.98 2.73
CA GLU A 24 8.50 21.91 3.26
C GLU A 24 8.72 22.19 4.74
N ARG A 25 9.15 21.18 5.50
CA ARG A 25 9.45 21.30 6.93
C ARG A 25 10.91 21.74 7.23
N GLY A 26 11.73 21.99 6.22
CA GLY A 26 13.14 22.37 6.40
C GLY A 26 14.00 21.27 7.05
N LEU A 27 13.66 20.02 6.85
CA LEU A 27 14.32 18.88 7.50
C LEU A 27 15.54 18.36 6.73
N ILE A 28 15.60 18.62 5.42
CA ILE A 28 16.64 18.11 4.52
C ILE A 28 17.14 19.20 3.56
N PRO A 29 18.36 19.08 3.01
CA PRO A 29 18.83 19.93 1.93
C PRO A 29 18.11 19.58 0.61
N ALA A 30 18.04 20.57 -0.31
CA ALA A 30 17.28 20.45 -1.56
C ALA A 30 17.88 19.45 -2.57
N ASP A 31 19.18 19.17 -2.46
CA ASP A 31 19.94 18.27 -3.33
C ASP A 31 19.97 16.82 -2.87
N LEU A 32 19.26 16.50 -1.76
CA LEU A 32 19.15 15.12 -1.27
C LEU A 32 18.36 14.23 -2.26
N GLY A 33 18.69 12.94 -2.30
CA GLY A 33 17.94 11.95 -3.07
C GLY A 33 16.44 11.96 -2.74
N ARG A 34 15.60 11.79 -3.78
CA ARG A 34 14.14 11.99 -3.66
C ARG A 34 13.38 10.82 -3.07
N ASP A 35 14.01 9.65 -2.98
CA ASP A 35 13.40 8.46 -2.44
C ASP A 35 13.28 8.51 -0.90
N LYS A 36 12.34 7.75 -0.37
CA LYS A 36 12.05 7.70 1.08
C LYS A 36 13.27 7.25 1.91
N ASN A 37 14.08 6.34 1.37
CA ASN A 37 15.22 5.79 2.07
C ASN A 37 16.31 6.85 2.23
N SER A 38 16.58 7.64 1.19
CA SER A 38 17.53 8.76 1.26
C SER A 38 17.14 9.75 2.36
N VAL A 39 15.86 10.12 2.47
CA VAL A 39 15.35 11.00 3.54
C VAL A 39 15.53 10.37 4.91
N ARG A 40 15.14 9.09 5.05
CA ARG A 40 15.29 8.35 6.30
C ARG A 40 16.75 8.27 6.76
N ASP A 41 17.64 7.88 5.84
CA ASP A 41 19.04 7.61 6.16
C ASP A 41 19.78 8.93 6.49
N HIS A 42 19.43 10.03 5.82
CA HIS A 42 19.93 11.37 6.15
C HIS A 42 19.54 11.80 7.57
N LEU A 43 18.24 11.69 7.92
CA LEU A 43 17.76 12.10 9.24
C LEU A 43 18.29 11.17 10.34
N ASN A 44 18.28 9.86 10.12
CA ASN A 44 18.82 8.91 11.08
C ASN A 44 20.33 9.08 11.29
N GLY A 45 21.10 9.27 10.21
CA GLY A 45 22.53 9.48 10.26
C GLY A 45 22.94 10.80 10.94
N SER A 46 22.03 11.79 10.94
CA SER A 46 22.18 13.06 11.65
C SER A 46 21.65 13.01 13.11
N GLY A 47 21.30 11.85 13.64
CA GLY A 47 20.73 11.72 14.98
C GLY A 47 19.29 12.23 15.12
N ARG A 48 18.58 12.47 14.01
CA ARG A 48 17.24 13.06 13.93
C ARG A 48 16.16 12.02 13.62
N LYS A 49 16.25 10.85 14.25
CA LYS A 49 15.31 9.73 14.06
C LYS A 49 13.86 10.12 14.38
N ASP A 50 13.66 10.93 15.42
CA ASP A 50 12.32 11.37 15.82
C ASP A 50 11.71 12.30 14.76
N ASP A 51 12.50 13.13 14.10
CA ASP A 51 12.02 13.97 12.99
C ASP A 51 11.52 13.11 11.82
N PHE A 52 12.20 11.98 11.54
CA PHE A 52 11.71 11.05 10.52
C PHE A 52 10.40 10.37 10.95
N THR A 53 10.28 10.00 12.22
CA THR A 53 9.05 9.41 12.77
C THR A 53 7.87 10.41 12.72
N GLU A 54 8.10 11.67 13.06
CA GLU A 54 7.10 12.74 12.90
C GLU A 54 6.75 12.98 11.43
N LEU A 55 7.75 12.98 10.54
CA LEU A 55 7.56 13.14 9.10
C LEU A 55 6.67 12.02 8.53
N GLN A 56 6.83 10.78 9.00
CA GLN A 56 5.93 9.69 8.61
C GLN A 56 4.48 9.99 8.99
N GLY A 57 4.25 10.44 10.22
CA GLY A 57 2.91 10.84 10.67
C GLY A 57 2.33 12.01 9.87
N TYR A 58 3.18 12.96 9.51
CA TYR A 58 2.80 14.11 8.68
C TYR A 58 2.41 13.68 7.26
N VAL A 59 3.23 12.85 6.60
CA VAL A 59 2.94 12.34 5.25
C VAL A 59 1.67 11.51 5.24
N TYR A 60 1.57 10.51 6.12
CA TYR A 60 0.42 9.59 6.14
C TYR A 60 -0.88 10.19 6.66
N GLY A 61 -0.80 11.32 7.35
CA GLY A 61 -1.97 12.01 7.92
C GLY A 61 -2.35 13.29 7.18
N ALA A 62 -1.41 14.24 7.04
CA ALA A 62 -1.71 15.58 6.57
C ALA A 62 -1.39 15.81 5.09
N ARG A 63 -0.51 14.99 4.47
CA ARG A 63 -0.02 15.22 3.11
C ARG A 63 -0.40 14.10 2.13
N MET A 64 -1.53 13.44 2.38
CA MET A 64 -2.12 12.49 1.42
C MET A 64 -2.55 13.17 0.11
N ASP A 65 -2.67 14.50 0.10
CA ASP A 65 -2.87 15.33 -1.11
C ASP A 65 -1.73 15.19 -2.13
N LEU A 66 -0.50 15.00 -1.67
CA LEU A 66 0.68 14.78 -2.52
C LEU A 66 0.82 13.36 -3.06
N VAL A 67 0.09 12.41 -2.48
CA VAL A 67 0.16 10.99 -2.84
C VAL A 67 -0.68 10.74 -4.10
N SER A 68 -0.15 9.91 -5.00
CA SER A 68 -0.89 9.42 -6.17
C SER A 68 -1.10 7.91 -6.08
N PRO A 69 -2.17 7.36 -6.65
CA PRO A 69 -2.24 5.91 -6.81
C PRO A 69 -1.19 5.46 -7.82
N TYR A 70 -0.67 4.24 -7.66
CA TYR A 70 0.15 3.64 -8.71
C TYR A 70 -0.62 3.58 -10.03
N PRO A 71 0.05 3.86 -11.17
CA PRO A 71 -0.59 3.89 -12.48
C PRO A 71 -1.33 2.58 -12.82
N GLY A 72 -2.54 2.69 -13.34
CA GLY A 72 -3.35 1.56 -13.79
C GLY A 72 -4.16 0.87 -12.69
N PHE A 73 -4.09 1.32 -11.45
CA PHE A 73 -4.90 0.73 -10.37
C PHE A 73 -6.42 0.94 -10.59
N ASP A 74 -6.83 2.08 -11.09
CA ASP A 74 -8.21 2.38 -11.48
C ASP A 74 -8.71 1.44 -12.58
N VAL A 75 -7.87 1.19 -13.60
CA VAL A 75 -8.17 0.24 -14.68
C VAL A 75 -8.27 -1.19 -14.12
N PHE A 76 -7.38 -1.57 -13.22
CA PHE A 76 -7.42 -2.86 -12.53
C PHE A 76 -8.73 -3.05 -11.76
N ILE A 77 -9.16 -2.05 -10.95
CA ILE A 77 -10.45 -2.11 -10.24
C ILE A 77 -11.59 -2.35 -11.23
N ALA A 78 -11.66 -1.53 -12.29
CA ALA A 78 -12.75 -1.61 -13.25
C ALA A 78 -12.80 -2.98 -13.95
N ALA A 79 -11.65 -3.52 -14.35
CA ALA A 79 -11.54 -4.82 -15.01
C ALA A 79 -11.96 -5.97 -14.08
N THR A 80 -11.44 -6.01 -12.87
CA THR A 80 -11.71 -7.07 -11.89
C THR A 80 -13.17 -7.04 -11.40
N ARG A 81 -13.73 -5.87 -11.16
CA ARG A 81 -15.14 -5.71 -10.80
C ARG A 81 -16.07 -6.14 -11.94
N LYS A 82 -15.74 -5.79 -13.20
CA LYS A 82 -16.48 -6.23 -14.39
C LYS A 82 -16.45 -7.75 -14.54
N ALA A 83 -15.35 -8.40 -14.17
CA ALA A 83 -15.23 -9.86 -14.16
C ALA A 83 -15.94 -10.53 -12.98
N GLY A 84 -16.66 -9.78 -12.13
CA GLY A 84 -17.43 -10.30 -11.00
C GLY A 84 -16.57 -10.66 -9.78
N HIS A 85 -15.38 -10.06 -9.65
CA HIS A 85 -14.52 -10.27 -8.48
C HIS A 85 -14.79 -9.23 -7.39
N ASP A 86 -14.68 -9.64 -6.12
CA ASP A 86 -14.76 -8.75 -4.97
C ASP A 86 -13.37 -8.27 -4.58
N LEU A 87 -13.23 -6.94 -4.46
CA LEU A 87 -12.00 -6.29 -4.04
C LEU A 87 -12.12 -5.80 -2.60
N PHE A 88 -11.08 -6.05 -1.82
CA PHE A 88 -10.94 -5.63 -0.43
C PHE A 88 -9.59 -4.93 -0.25
N ILE A 89 -9.58 -3.76 0.37
CA ILE A 89 -8.35 -3.16 0.86
C ILE A 89 -8.15 -3.64 2.29
N VAL A 90 -7.02 -4.31 2.55
CA VAL A 90 -6.68 -4.87 3.86
C VAL A 90 -5.24 -4.49 4.18
N SER A 91 -5.05 -3.45 4.97
CA SER A 91 -3.73 -2.90 5.26
C SER A 91 -3.48 -2.79 6.77
N HIS A 92 -2.22 -3.01 7.17
CA HIS A 92 -1.76 -2.65 8.52
C HIS A 92 -1.45 -1.15 8.55
N LYS A 93 -2.21 -0.42 9.38
CA LYS A 93 -2.02 1.02 9.53
C LYS A 93 -2.42 1.47 10.94
N THR A 94 -1.51 2.11 11.66
CA THR A 94 -1.86 2.71 12.96
C THR A 94 -2.83 3.87 12.75
N ARG A 95 -3.76 4.06 13.69
CA ARG A 95 -4.76 5.12 13.55
C ARG A 95 -4.16 6.52 13.71
N HIS A 96 -3.17 6.64 14.59
CA HIS A 96 -2.48 7.90 14.86
C HIS A 96 -0.98 7.73 14.73
N PRO A 97 -0.23 8.81 14.39
CA PRO A 97 1.21 8.81 14.40
C PRO A 97 1.80 8.42 15.76
N ILE A 98 2.99 7.84 15.73
CA ILE A 98 3.76 7.52 16.96
C ILE A 98 4.24 8.82 17.61
N LEU A 99 4.70 9.78 16.80
CA LEU A 99 5.17 11.10 17.25
C LEU A 99 4.49 12.20 16.43
N GLY A 100 4.41 13.40 17.02
CA GLY A 100 3.85 14.60 16.39
C GLY A 100 2.34 14.74 16.53
N PRO A 101 1.70 15.61 15.71
CA PRO A 101 0.27 15.87 15.76
C PRO A 101 -0.56 14.63 15.49
N LYS A 102 -1.66 14.47 16.25
CA LYS A 102 -2.57 13.32 16.14
C LYS A 102 -3.47 13.42 14.89
N HIS A 103 -2.93 13.12 13.72
CA HIS A 103 -3.75 12.93 12.52
C HIS A 103 -4.47 11.58 12.59
N ASP A 104 -5.72 11.50 12.13
CA ASP A 104 -6.39 10.21 11.88
C ASP A 104 -5.95 9.68 10.52
N MET A 105 -4.95 8.78 10.52
CA MET A 105 -4.35 8.22 9.30
C MET A 105 -5.30 7.26 8.57
N HIS A 106 -6.28 6.65 9.29
CA HIS A 106 -7.34 5.88 8.64
C HIS A 106 -8.29 6.77 7.86
N ALA A 107 -8.70 7.90 8.46
CA ALA A 107 -9.54 8.88 7.76
C ALA A 107 -8.81 9.49 6.56
N ALA A 108 -7.53 9.82 6.70
CA ALA A 108 -6.71 10.35 5.62
C ALA A 108 -6.59 9.37 4.44
N ALA A 109 -6.34 8.08 4.72
CA ALA A 109 -6.27 7.04 3.68
C ALA A 109 -7.63 6.81 3.00
N ARG A 110 -8.74 6.83 3.74
CA ARG A 110 -10.09 6.75 3.16
C ARG A 110 -10.42 7.98 2.31
N GLY A 111 -10.05 9.18 2.77
CA GLY A 111 -10.17 10.42 2.00
C GLY A 111 -9.42 10.32 0.67
N PHE A 112 -8.16 9.89 0.69
CA PHE A 112 -7.37 9.64 -0.53
C PHE A 112 -8.09 8.71 -1.53
N LEU A 113 -8.62 7.58 -1.05
CA LEU A 113 -9.33 6.62 -1.91
C LEU A 113 -10.61 7.23 -2.51
N ALA A 114 -11.35 8.02 -1.74
CA ALA A 114 -12.58 8.68 -2.18
C ALA A 114 -12.28 9.81 -3.19
N ASP A 115 -11.31 10.68 -2.87
CA ASP A 115 -10.95 11.84 -3.69
C ASP A 115 -10.34 11.44 -5.04
N ARG A 116 -9.71 10.26 -5.10
CA ARG A 116 -9.19 9.66 -6.35
C ARG A 116 -10.23 8.82 -7.10
N GLY A 117 -11.48 8.74 -6.61
CA GLY A 117 -12.55 7.97 -7.24
C GLY A 117 -12.35 6.45 -7.17
N LEU A 118 -11.45 5.96 -6.29
CA LEU A 118 -11.12 4.53 -6.15
C LEU A 118 -12.10 3.82 -5.21
N MET A 119 -12.70 4.55 -4.25
CA MET A 119 -13.67 4.06 -3.29
C MET A 119 -14.99 4.81 -3.44
N GLY A 120 -16.09 4.06 -3.47
CA GLY A 120 -17.43 4.63 -3.58
C GLY A 120 -18.51 3.60 -3.89
N ALA A 121 -19.68 4.09 -4.34
CA ALA A 121 -20.83 3.26 -4.65
C ALA A 121 -20.91 2.80 -6.11
N ALA A 122 -20.07 3.35 -7.00
CA ALA A 122 -20.09 2.98 -8.41
C ALA A 122 -19.60 1.54 -8.64
N PRO A 123 -20.11 0.81 -9.62
CA PRO A 123 -19.70 -0.57 -9.92
C PRO A 123 -18.19 -0.73 -10.21
N THR A 124 -17.53 0.35 -10.64
CA THR A 124 -16.10 0.41 -10.94
C THR A 124 -15.25 0.90 -9.75
N GLN A 125 -15.81 0.96 -8.56
CA GLN A 125 -15.13 1.40 -7.34
C GLN A 125 -15.14 0.30 -6.29
N ILE A 126 -14.24 0.41 -5.32
CA ILE A 126 -14.22 -0.45 -4.14
C ILE A 126 -15.27 0.08 -3.14
N PRO A 127 -16.25 -0.74 -2.71
CA PRO A 127 -17.23 -0.32 -1.73
C PRO A 127 -16.55 0.14 -0.41
N PRO A 128 -17.03 1.21 0.24
CA PRO A 128 -16.44 1.67 1.51
C PRO A 128 -16.40 0.62 2.62
N GLY A 129 -17.35 -0.31 2.63
CA GLY A 129 -17.38 -1.46 3.56
C GLY A 129 -16.32 -2.52 3.31
N ASN A 130 -15.63 -2.46 2.16
CA ASN A 130 -14.55 -3.37 1.80
C ASN A 130 -13.14 -2.79 2.09
N VAL A 131 -13.04 -1.70 2.83
CA VAL A 131 -11.77 -1.07 3.19
C VAL A 131 -11.50 -1.28 4.67
N PHE A 132 -10.41 -1.96 5.00
CA PHE A 132 -10.02 -2.33 6.35
C PHE A 132 -8.60 -1.86 6.63
N PHE A 133 -8.43 -1.08 7.70
CA PHE A 133 -7.14 -0.68 8.24
C PHE A 133 -7.00 -1.30 9.62
N GLU A 134 -6.16 -2.30 9.73
CA GLU A 134 -5.92 -3.06 10.95
C GLU A 134 -4.73 -2.47 11.73
N LEU A 135 -4.72 -2.61 13.04
CA LEU A 135 -3.70 -1.99 13.87
C LEU A 135 -2.40 -2.79 13.92
N THR A 136 -2.47 -4.09 13.60
CA THR A 136 -1.33 -4.99 13.62
C THR A 136 -1.24 -5.81 12.33
N LYS A 137 -0.04 -6.35 12.04
CA LYS A 137 0.18 -7.26 10.92
C LYS A 137 -0.63 -8.55 11.06
N ASP A 138 -0.74 -9.06 12.29
CA ASP A 138 -1.53 -10.27 12.59
C ASP A 138 -3.01 -10.05 12.33
N GLU A 139 -3.56 -8.90 12.74
CA GLU A 139 -4.95 -8.52 12.44
C GLU A 139 -5.18 -8.37 10.94
N LYS A 140 -4.21 -7.83 10.17
CA LYS A 140 -4.27 -7.77 8.70
C LYS A 140 -4.40 -9.16 8.10
N VAL A 141 -3.57 -10.12 8.52
CA VAL A 141 -3.62 -11.51 8.06
C VAL A 141 -4.94 -12.17 8.46
N ALA A 142 -5.37 -11.99 9.73
CA ALA A 142 -6.64 -12.50 10.22
C ALA A 142 -7.85 -11.93 9.46
N ARG A 143 -7.78 -10.66 9.02
CA ARG A 143 -8.80 -10.04 8.18
C ARG A 143 -8.85 -10.69 6.80
N ALA A 144 -7.70 -10.91 6.16
CA ALA A 144 -7.64 -11.60 4.87
C ALA A 144 -8.23 -13.01 4.95
N TYR A 145 -7.95 -13.72 6.06
CA TYR A 145 -8.54 -15.03 6.35
C TYR A 145 -10.08 -14.94 6.52
N ALA A 146 -10.57 -14.03 7.35
CA ALA A 146 -12.00 -13.85 7.62
C ALA A 146 -12.80 -13.43 6.39
N LEU A 147 -12.15 -12.74 5.45
CA LEU A 147 -12.72 -12.37 4.16
C LEU A 147 -12.65 -13.50 3.13
N ASP A 148 -12.04 -14.64 3.46
CA ASP A 148 -11.82 -15.77 2.54
C ASP A 148 -11.16 -15.29 1.23
N CYS A 149 -10.08 -14.50 1.36
CA CYS A 149 -9.33 -14.01 0.21
C CYS A 149 -8.66 -15.18 -0.53
N GLN A 150 -8.87 -15.26 -1.83
CA GLN A 150 -8.24 -16.25 -2.71
C GLN A 150 -6.94 -15.73 -3.33
N VAL A 151 -6.81 -14.41 -3.38
CA VAL A 151 -5.60 -13.70 -3.84
C VAL A 151 -5.28 -12.61 -2.83
N PHE A 152 -4.00 -12.41 -2.51
CA PHE A 152 -3.53 -11.28 -1.71
C PHE A 152 -2.33 -10.61 -2.38
N ILE A 153 -2.39 -9.28 -2.50
CA ILE A 153 -1.39 -8.45 -3.18
C ILE A 153 -0.78 -7.50 -2.14
N ASP A 154 0.53 -7.51 -2.00
CA ASP A 154 1.28 -6.74 -0.99
C ASP A 154 2.68 -6.40 -1.51
N ASP A 155 3.27 -5.28 -1.09
CA ASP A 155 4.65 -4.89 -1.43
C ASP A 155 5.71 -5.51 -0.52
N LEU A 156 5.29 -6.13 0.61
CA LEU A 156 6.19 -6.67 1.61
C LEU A 156 6.24 -8.21 1.61
N PRO A 157 7.38 -8.82 1.20
CA PRO A 157 7.55 -10.28 1.29
C PRO A 157 7.36 -10.83 2.69
N GLU A 158 7.71 -10.05 3.73
CA GLU A 158 7.53 -10.45 5.13
C GLU A 158 6.06 -10.64 5.51
N ILE A 159 5.16 -9.80 4.99
CA ILE A 159 3.72 -9.93 5.21
C ILE A 159 3.20 -11.17 4.50
N LEU A 160 3.51 -11.31 3.21
CA LEU A 160 3.09 -12.45 2.41
C LEU A 160 3.58 -13.80 2.99
N GLY A 161 4.74 -13.79 3.68
CA GLY A 161 5.30 -14.96 4.35
C GLY A 161 4.73 -15.27 5.72
N MET A 162 3.86 -14.44 6.29
CA MET A 162 3.27 -14.70 7.61
C MET A 162 2.34 -15.93 7.55
N ALA A 163 2.30 -16.65 8.69
CA ALA A 163 1.32 -17.70 8.92
C ALA A 163 -0.08 -17.10 9.13
N GLY A 164 -1.14 -17.91 8.89
CA GLY A 164 -2.52 -17.52 9.15
C GLY A 164 -3.32 -17.03 7.93
N PHE A 165 -2.69 -16.88 6.77
CA PHE A 165 -3.42 -16.72 5.53
C PHE A 165 -4.18 -18.01 5.14
N PRO A 166 -5.29 -17.94 4.37
CA PRO A 166 -5.98 -19.12 3.88
C PRO A 166 -5.05 -20.08 3.12
N ASP A 167 -5.24 -21.38 3.34
CA ASP A 167 -4.52 -22.41 2.59
C ASP A 167 -4.83 -22.29 1.08
N GLY A 168 -3.80 -22.41 0.24
CA GLY A 168 -3.94 -22.32 -1.20
C GLY A 168 -4.17 -20.89 -1.75
N MET A 169 -4.17 -19.87 -0.91
CA MET A 169 -4.29 -18.48 -1.36
C MET A 169 -3.09 -18.10 -2.23
N ARG A 170 -3.36 -17.54 -3.40
CA ARG A 170 -2.34 -16.98 -4.28
C ARG A 170 -1.80 -15.67 -3.69
N LYS A 171 -0.51 -15.62 -3.43
CA LYS A 171 0.20 -14.46 -2.86
C LYS A 171 1.02 -13.78 -3.95
N ILE A 172 0.79 -12.50 -4.15
CA ILE A 172 1.44 -11.72 -5.22
C ILE A 172 2.23 -10.59 -4.58
N LEU A 173 3.53 -10.57 -4.88
CA LEU A 173 4.42 -9.48 -4.49
C LEU A 173 4.35 -8.36 -5.53
N PHE A 174 3.83 -7.20 -5.11
CA PHE A 174 3.83 -5.99 -5.92
C PHE A 174 5.17 -5.27 -5.75
N ASP A 175 5.97 -5.21 -6.83
CA ASP A 175 7.33 -4.70 -6.79
C ASP A 175 7.59 -3.77 -8.00
N PRO A 176 6.95 -2.57 -8.01
CA PRO A 176 7.02 -1.65 -9.16
C PRO A 176 8.45 -1.16 -9.46
N ASP A 177 9.28 -1.02 -8.42
CA ASP A 177 10.66 -0.55 -8.56
C ASP A 177 11.68 -1.66 -8.79
N SER A 178 11.21 -2.90 -8.93
CA SER A 178 12.05 -4.09 -9.12
C SER A 178 13.12 -4.28 -8.02
N GLN A 179 12.81 -3.88 -6.78
CA GLN A 179 13.71 -4.00 -5.62
C GLN A 179 14.04 -5.47 -5.30
N PHE A 180 13.11 -6.38 -5.61
CA PHE A 180 13.24 -7.82 -5.39
C PHE A 180 13.60 -8.60 -6.67
N SER A 181 14.02 -7.91 -7.74
CA SER A 181 14.49 -8.57 -8.95
C SER A 181 15.77 -9.37 -8.68
N GLY A 182 15.75 -10.67 -8.95
CA GLY A 182 16.86 -11.57 -8.65
C GLY A 182 17.06 -11.87 -7.15
N ALA A 183 16.09 -11.47 -6.29
CA ALA A 183 16.16 -11.77 -4.86
C ALA A 183 16.13 -13.28 -4.60
N ALA A 184 16.96 -13.71 -3.65
CA ALA A 184 16.89 -15.03 -3.04
C ALA A 184 16.04 -14.99 -1.75
N GLY A 185 15.70 -16.14 -1.20
CA GLY A 185 14.98 -16.22 0.08
C GLY A 185 13.48 -16.01 -0.05
N GLN A 186 12.87 -15.28 0.90
CA GLN A 186 11.42 -15.21 1.04
C GLN A 186 10.73 -14.56 -0.18
N ALA A 187 11.30 -13.52 -0.77
CA ALA A 187 10.72 -12.84 -1.93
C ALA A 187 10.62 -13.75 -3.18
N ALA A 188 11.54 -14.71 -3.34
CA ALA A 188 11.53 -15.65 -4.46
C ALA A 188 10.39 -16.68 -4.42
N GLN A 189 9.65 -16.75 -3.31
CA GLN A 189 8.54 -17.70 -3.13
C GLN A 189 7.20 -17.18 -3.68
N PHE A 190 7.13 -15.89 -4.06
CA PHE A 190 5.90 -15.26 -4.47
C PHE A 190 5.89 -14.91 -5.96
N ASP A 191 4.71 -14.94 -6.57
CA ASP A 191 4.49 -14.37 -7.89
C ASP A 191 4.77 -12.87 -7.84
N ARG A 192 5.80 -12.39 -8.55
CA ARG A 192 6.13 -10.97 -8.58
C ARG A 192 5.46 -10.28 -9.78
N ARG A 193 4.91 -9.08 -9.54
CA ARG A 193 4.38 -8.19 -10.57
C ARG A 193 4.89 -6.77 -10.35
N THR A 194 5.17 -6.09 -11.45
CA THR A 194 5.75 -4.75 -11.43
C THR A 194 4.73 -3.66 -11.77
N SER A 195 3.54 -4.04 -12.21
CA SER A 195 2.50 -3.08 -12.55
C SER A 195 1.08 -3.63 -12.36
N TRP A 196 0.12 -2.73 -12.17
CA TRP A 196 -1.30 -3.06 -12.15
C TRP A 196 -1.81 -3.56 -13.49
N ALA A 197 -1.17 -3.18 -14.60
CA ALA A 197 -1.51 -3.68 -15.93
C ALA A 197 -1.20 -5.19 -16.07
N GLU A 198 -0.06 -5.65 -15.56
CA GLU A 198 0.26 -7.09 -15.49
C GLU A 198 -0.76 -7.84 -14.66
N LEU A 199 -1.11 -7.31 -13.48
CA LEU A 199 -2.12 -7.90 -12.59
C LEU A 199 -3.50 -8.00 -13.24
N ALA A 200 -3.93 -6.96 -13.95
CA ALA A 200 -5.19 -6.97 -14.68
C ALA A 200 -5.21 -8.05 -15.78
N ALA A 201 -4.11 -8.20 -16.51
CA ALA A 201 -3.98 -9.22 -17.55
C ALA A 201 -3.97 -10.65 -16.97
N ASP A 202 -3.36 -10.87 -15.81
CA ASP A 202 -3.33 -12.16 -15.13
C ASP A 202 -4.73 -12.59 -14.69
N LEU A 203 -5.43 -11.72 -13.98
CA LEU A 203 -6.77 -12.04 -13.44
C LEU A 203 -7.82 -12.19 -14.54
N ALA A 204 -7.64 -11.55 -15.69
CA ALA A 204 -8.50 -11.75 -16.85
C ALA A 204 -8.34 -13.16 -17.45
N ARG A 205 -7.15 -13.76 -17.36
CA ARG A 205 -6.89 -15.14 -17.81
C ARG A 205 -7.48 -16.19 -16.87
N ASP A 206 -7.45 -15.91 -15.56
CA ASP A 206 -7.97 -16.84 -14.55
C ASP A 206 -9.51 -16.91 -14.55
N ALA A 207 -10.19 -15.99 -15.26
CA ALA A 207 -11.64 -15.93 -15.38
C ALA A 207 -12.19 -16.60 -16.68
N ALA A 208 -11.33 -17.03 -17.60
CA ALA A 208 -11.65 -17.66 -18.88
C ALA A 208 -11.59 -19.19 -18.80
#